data_caa40d39fa38987427a6119787b0ab60
#
_entry.id   caa40d39fa38987427a6119787b0ab60
#
_cell.length_a   1.000
_cell.length_b   1.000
_cell.length_c   1.000
_cell.angle_alpha   90.00
_cell.angle_beta   90.00
_cell.angle_gamma   90.00
#
_symmetry.space_group_name_H-M   'P 1'
#
loop_
_entity.id
_entity.type
_entity.pdbx_description
1 polymer ?
#
loop_
_entity_poly.entity_id
_entity_poly.type
_entity_poly.pdbx_seq_one_letter_code
_entity_poly.pdbx_strand_id
1 'polypeptide(L)'
;MSRPPSLRRRHLVAALSLAPLVSLPVAARAAPRLQWRQPLMGTWVDIQVAAGSADELAPEVAQAFAEMQRLVRLMSRFEPDGALARLHRQAGRASVELPPELMVVLGFARQRARHTAGAFDPVLGQLTAQADPGAAPLDDAERRRYLAHSGIGLLELERARGRARLHDPLARLDLGGVAKLPILAAGLHRLTQAGIGGVLINGGGDVLATPRADAQPWRVGVRDACQPERLLTVLPLDQGVVASSGDYERFVTRAGQRVHHIID
;
A
#
# COMPACT_ATOMS: atom_id res chain seq x y z
N MET A 1 8.61 -98.42 -35.20
CA MET A 1 8.44 -97.59 -36.42
C MET A 1 7.49 -96.44 -36.05
N SER A 2 8.07 -95.34 -35.66
CA SER A 2 7.24 -94.16 -35.18
C SER A 2 7.81 -92.90 -35.84
N ARG A 3 7.01 -92.19 -36.61
CA ARG A 3 7.33 -90.95 -37.29
C ARG A 3 7.36 -89.77 -36.25
N PRO A 4 8.27 -88.79 -36.39
CA PRO A 4 8.31 -87.62 -35.56
C PRO A 4 7.25 -86.57 -35.95
N PRO A 5 6.73 -85.72 -35.03
CA PRO A 5 5.75 -84.75 -35.35
C PRO A 5 6.40 -83.44 -35.89
N SER A 6 5.64 -82.80 -36.76
CA SER A 6 5.98 -81.57 -37.53
C SER A 6 6.03 -80.35 -36.61
N LEU A 7 7.05 -79.52 -36.72
CA LEU A 7 7.20 -78.19 -36.14
C LEU A 7 6.23 -77.23 -36.80
N ARG A 8 5.27 -76.70 -35.99
CA ARG A 8 4.42 -75.59 -36.36
C ARG A 8 5.17 -74.27 -36.12
N ARG A 9 5.34 -73.47 -37.18
CA ARG A 9 5.85 -72.12 -37.12
C ARG A 9 4.87 -71.25 -36.33
N ARG A 10 5.32 -70.70 -35.20
CA ARG A 10 4.61 -69.65 -34.46
C ARG A 10 5.04 -68.33 -35.08
N HIS A 11 4.08 -67.61 -35.68
CA HIS A 11 4.26 -66.21 -36.07
C HIS A 11 4.28 -65.38 -34.81
N LEU A 12 5.42 -64.74 -34.53
CA LEU A 12 5.54 -63.68 -33.51
C LEU A 12 4.99 -62.37 -34.16
N VAL A 13 3.81 -61.95 -33.77
CA VAL A 13 3.30 -60.61 -34.06
C VAL A 13 3.88 -59.70 -33.01
N ALA A 14 4.85 -58.86 -33.38
CA ALA A 14 5.37 -57.80 -32.55
C ALA A 14 4.34 -56.66 -32.56
N ALA A 15 3.57 -56.51 -31.46
CA ALA A 15 2.72 -55.35 -31.21
C ALA A 15 3.59 -54.17 -30.76
N LEU A 16 3.84 -53.21 -31.70
CA LEU A 16 4.35 -51.89 -31.32
C LEU A 16 3.27 -51.17 -30.54
N SER A 17 3.41 -51.12 -29.24
CA SER A 17 2.61 -50.23 -28.37
C SER A 17 3.15 -48.80 -28.55
N LEU A 18 2.40 -47.95 -29.29
CA LEU A 18 2.54 -46.51 -29.21
C LEU A 18 2.12 -46.04 -27.81
N ALA A 19 3.10 -45.78 -26.95
CA ALA A 19 2.83 -45.07 -25.71
C ALA A 19 2.52 -43.62 -26.06
N PRO A 20 1.40 -43.03 -25.56
CA PRO A 20 1.16 -41.59 -25.75
C PRO A 20 2.24 -40.82 -25.01
N LEU A 21 2.97 -39.95 -25.74
CA LEU A 21 3.80 -38.91 -25.15
C LEU A 21 2.89 -37.98 -24.35
N VAL A 22 2.78 -38.24 -23.04
CA VAL A 22 2.23 -37.28 -22.13
C VAL A 22 3.23 -36.15 -22.04
N SER A 23 2.97 -35.06 -22.79
CA SER A 23 3.66 -33.81 -22.62
C SER A 23 3.33 -33.29 -21.25
N LEU A 24 4.22 -33.51 -20.28
CA LEU A 24 4.14 -32.84 -18.97
C LEU A 24 4.17 -31.33 -19.25
N PRO A 25 3.21 -30.55 -18.68
CA PRO A 25 3.29 -29.13 -18.80
C PRO A 25 4.62 -28.69 -18.18
N VAL A 26 5.51 -28.14 -19.00
CA VAL A 26 6.68 -27.42 -18.53
C VAL A 26 6.10 -26.31 -17.65
N ALA A 27 6.22 -26.45 -16.33
CA ALA A 27 5.87 -25.40 -15.41
C ALA A 27 6.63 -24.16 -15.87
N ALA A 28 5.91 -23.20 -16.44
CA ALA A 28 6.47 -21.95 -16.90
C ALA A 28 7.17 -21.33 -15.69
N ARG A 29 8.49 -21.40 -15.69
CA ARG A 29 9.33 -20.81 -14.65
C ARG A 29 9.04 -19.33 -14.69
N ALA A 30 8.34 -18.82 -13.67
CA ALA A 30 8.06 -17.40 -13.58
C ALA A 30 9.36 -16.64 -13.78
N ALA A 31 9.39 -15.74 -14.77
CA ALA A 31 10.56 -14.91 -15.02
C ALA A 31 10.99 -14.25 -13.70
N PRO A 32 12.30 -14.15 -13.42
CA PRO A 32 12.77 -13.54 -12.18
C PRO A 32 12.24 -12.11 -12.11
N ARG A 33 11.48 -11.81 -11.06
CA ARG A 33 10.98 -10.47 -10.80
C ARG A 33 12.11 -9.68 -10.16
N LEU A 34 12.35 -8.49 -10.68
CA LEU A 34 13.27 -7.56 -10.05
C LEU A 34 12.54 -6.87 -8.91
N GLN A 35 13.21 -6.73 -7.76
CA GLN A 35 12.61 -6.15 -6.56
C GLN A 35 13.59 -5.20 -5.87
N TRP A 36 13.06 -4.03 -5.50
CA TRP A 36 13.73 -3.04 -4.65
C TRP A 36 12.88 -2.77 -3.44
N ARG A 37 13.52 -2.54 -2.29
CA ARG A 37 12.86 -2.31 -1.02
C ARG A 37 13.50 -1.16 -0.28
N GLN A 38 12.67 -0.25 0.26
CA GLN A 38 13.11 0.83 1.14
C GLN A 38 12.12 1.04 2.29
N PRO A 39 12.60 1.47 3.48
CA PRO A 39 11.73 1.88 4.57
C PRO A 39 11.09 3.23 4.24
N LEU A 40 9.75 3.33 4.31
CA LEU A 40 9.01 4.54 4.02
C LEU A 40 7.65 4.51 4.74
N MET A 41 7.17 5.65 5.21
CA MET A 41 5.86 5.77 5.89
C MET A 41 5.68 4.84 7.10
N GLY A 42 6.76 4.53 7.82
CA GLY A 42 6.73 3.61 8.97
C GLY A 42 6.56 2.14 8.61
N THR A 43 6.76 1.78 7.35
CA THR A 43 6.69 0.40 6.85
C THR A 43 7.76 0.16 5.78
N TRP A 44 7.74 -1.02 5.17
CA TRP A 44 8.54 -1.32 3.98
C TRP A 44 7.74 -1.04 2.73
N VAL A 45 8.37 -0.37 1.76
CA VAL A 45 7.83 -0.20 0.41
C VAL A 45 8.66 -1.03 -0.55
N ASP A 46 7.97 -1.95 -1.23
CA ASP A 46 8.54 -2.80 -2.27
C ASP A 46 8.10 -2.31 -3.64
N ILE A 47 9.04 -2.19 -4.57
CA ILE A 47 8.79 -2.02 -6.00
C ILE A 47 9.21 -3.30 -6.70
N GLN A 48 8.30 -3.95 -7.41
CA GLN A 48 8.56 -5.11 -8.26
C GLN A 48 8.32 -4.75 -9.72
N VAL A 49 9.24 -5.17 -10.60
CA VAL A 49 9.11 -5.02 -12.05
C VAL A 49 9.16 -6.40 -12.69
N ALA A 50 8.22 -6.68 -13.58
CA ALA A 50 8.06 -8.02 -14.16
C ALA A 50 9.11 -8.38 -15.21
N ALA A 51 9.76 -7.40 -15.84
CA ALA A 51 10.75 -7.60 -16.90
C ALA A 51 11.74 -6.43 -16.94
N GLY A 52 12.92 -6.67 -17.49
CA GLY A 52 13.99 -5.69 -17.65
C GLY A 52 15.30 -6.14 -17.02
N SER A 53 16.28 -5.26 -17.04
CA SER A 53 17.57 -5.42 -16.37
C SER A 53 17.62 -4.59 -15.10
N ALA A 54 18.18 -5.13 -14.03
CA ALA A 54 18.30 -4.42 -12.75
C ALA A 54 19.11 -3.11 -12.89
N ASP A 55 20.19 -3.14 -13.66
CA ASP A 55 21.07 -1.98 -13.85
C ASP A 55 20.38 -0.87 -14.65
N GLU A 56 19.57 -1.23 -15.65
CA GLU A 56 18.81 -0.25 -16.45
C GLU A 56 17.67 0.38 -15.66
N LEU A 57 17.02 -0.37 -14.78
CA LEU A 57 15.84 0.09 -14.02
C LEU A 57 16.21 0.80 -12.71
N ALA A 58 17.38 0.52 -12.14
CA ALA A 58 17.79 1.06 -10.85
C ALA A 58 17.71 2.60 -10.76
N PRO A 59 18.13 3.39 -11.76
CA PRO A 59 18.03 4.85 -11.71
C PRO A 59 16.57 5.35 -11.62
N GLU A 60 15.67 4.76 -12.41
CA GLU A 60 14.25 5.17 -12.42
C GLU A 60 13.52 4.73 -11.14
N VAL A 61 13.86 3.56 -10.62
CA VAL A 61 13.36 3.09 -9.32
C VAL A 61 13.83 4.01 -8.19
N ALA A 62 15.10 4.45 -8.23
CA ALA A 62 15.62 5.41 -7.26
C ALA A 62 14.86 6.75 -7.32
N GLN A 63 14.54 7.25 -8.52
CA GLN A 63 13.73 8.45 -8.70
C GLN A 63 12.29 8.28 -8.19
N ALA A 64 11.69 7.10 -8.39
CA ALA A 64 10.37 6.79 -7.85
C ALA A 64 10.36 6.80 -6.31
N PHE A 65 11.38 6.22 -5.68
CA PHE A 65 11.54 6.29 -4.22
C PHE A 65 11.79 7.73 -3.74
N ALA A 66 12.63 8.51 -4.44
CA ALA A 66 12.89 9.90 -4.11
C ALA A 66 11.61 10.76 -4.14
N GLU A 67 10.76 10.56 -5.15
CA GLU A 67 9.46 11.24 -5.25
C GLU A 67 8.51 10.84 -4.11
N MET A 68 8.40 9.55 -3.82
CA MET A 68 7.63 9.09 -2.67
C MET A 68 8.15 9.69 -1.36
N GLN A 69 9.47 9.73 -1.14
CA GLN A 69 10.08 10.36 0.05
C GLN A 69 9.78 11.85 0.13
N ARG A 70 9.82 12.58 -1.00
CA ARG A 70 9.46 14.00 -1.07
C ARG A 70 8.03 14.22 -0.57
N LEU A 71 7.09 13.41 -1.07
CA LEU A 71 5.68 13.49 -0.67
C LEU A 71 5.44 13.06 0.78
N VAL A 72 6.18 12.08 1.28
CA VAL A 72 6.13 11.71 2.71
C VAL A 72 6.49 12.92 3.57
N ARG A 73 7.61 13.60 3.30
CA ARG A 73 7.99 14.80 4.06
C ARG A 73 6.93 15.90 3.96
N LEU A 74 6.31 16.05 2.79
CA LEU A 74 5.26 17.04 2.58
C LEU A 74 4.01 16.78 3.42
N MET A 75 3.63 15.51 3.59
CA MET A 75 2.37 15.08 4.21
C MET A 75 2.54 14.57 5.65
N SER A 76 3.77 14.49 6.14
CA SER A 76 4.09 13.99 7.47
C SER A 76 3.77 15.02 8.54
N ARG A 77 3.07 14.59 9.60
CA ARG A 77 2.89 15.38 10.82
C ARG A 77 4.14 15.39 11.72
N PHE A 78 5.12 14.52 11.42
CA PHE A 78 6.36 14.40 12.18
C PHE A 78 7.49 15.31 11.66
N GLU A 79 7.31 15.95 10.50
CA GLU A 79 8.30 16.90 9.96
C GLU A 79 8.16 18.24 10.67
N PRO A 80 9.12 18.66 11.51
CA PRO A 80 8.97 19.85 12.35
C PRO A 80 8.84 21.15 11.54
N ASP A 81 9.46 21.21 10.37
CA ASP A 81 9.41 22.37 9.46
C ASP A 81 8.55 22.11 8.22
N GLY A 82 7.82 21.00 8.23
CA GLY A 82 6.93 20.58 7.15
C GLY A 82 5.71 21.50 6.97
N ALA A 83 5.01 21.30 5.87
CA ALA A 83 3.82 22.10 5.55
C ALA A 83 2.70 21.92 6.60
N LEU A 84 2.49 20.68 7.07
CA LEU A 84 1.52 20.41 8.15
C LEU A 84 1.93 21.07 9.48
N ALA A 85 3.22 21.03 9.83
CA ALA A 85 3.69 21.68 11.06
C ALA A 85 3.47 23.19 11.00
N ARG A 86 3.68 23.84 9.84
CA ARG A 86 3.35 25.28 9.66
C ARG A 86 1.86 25.53 9.84
N LEU A 87 1.01 24.71 9.24
CA LEU A 87 -0.46 24.83 9.39
C LEU A 87 -0.88 24.64 10.86
N HIS A 88 -0.32 23.67 11.57
CA HIS A 88 -0.58 23.44 12.98
C HIS A 88 -0.13 24.60 13.89
N ARG A 89 1.03 25.23 13.60
CA ARG A 89 1.52 26.41 14.34
C ARG A 89 0.61 27.64 14.15
N GLN A 90 -0.09 27.72 13.02
CA GLN A 90 -1.01 28.82 12.72
C GLN A 90 -2.48 28.47 13.02
N ALA A 91 -2.74 27.30 13.57
CA ALA A 91 -4.10 26.87 13.94
C ALA A 91 -4.76 27.88 14.91
N GLY A 92 -6.02 28.23 14.65
CA GLY A 92 -6.75 29.27 15.34
C GLY A 92 -6.35 30.71 15.01
N ARG A 93 -5.27 30.94 14.20
CA ARG A 93 -4.72 32.28 13.94
C ARG A 93 -4.84 32.71 12.48
N ALA A 94 -4.17 32.03 11.58
CA ALA A 94 -4.07 32.45 10.18
C ALA A 94 -4.16 31.28 9.20
N SER A 95 -4.49 31.60 7.94
CA SER A 95 -4.37 30.66 6.82
C SER A 95 -2.92 30.55 6.37
N VAL A 96 -2.53 29.38 5.89
CA VAL A 96 -1.18 29.05 5.43
C VAL A 96 -1.24 28.64 3.97
N GLU A 97 -0.31 29.13 3.15
CA GLU A 97 -0.12 28.66 1.81
C GLU A 97 0.51 27.26 1.83
N LEU A 98 -0.08 26.35 1.08
CA LEU A 98 0.31 24.96 1.03
C LEU A 98 0.64 24.54 -0.41
N PRO A 99 1.59 23.60 -0.59
CA PRO A 99 1.87 23.01 -1.89
C PRO A 99 0.64 22.38 -2.53
N PRO A 100 0.51 22.44 -3.87
CA PRO A 100 -0.65 21.91 -4.60
C PRO A 100 -0.98 20.47 -4.28
N GLU A 101 0.01 19.59 -4.17
CA GLU A 101 -0.18 18.18 -3.86
C GLU A 101 -0.84 17.98 -2.49
N LEU A 102 -0.44 18.77 -1.48
CA LEU A 102 -1.05 18.72 -0.16
C LEU A 102 -2.48 19.24 -0.19
N MET A 103 -2.75 20.31 -0.95
CA MET A 103 -4.11 20.83 -1.15
C MET A 103 -5.04 19.80 -1.80
N VAL A 104 -4.53 19.00 -2.75
CA VAL A 104 -5.29 17.90 -3.36
C VAL A 104 -5.63 16.83 -2.32
N VAL A 105 -4.66 16.38 -1.52
CA VAL A 105 -4.87 15.35 -0.48
C VAL A 105 -5.82 15.85 0.60
N LEU A 106 -5.69 17.09 1.06
CA LEU A 106 -6.60 17.70 2.03
C LEU A 106 -8.03 17.81 1.46
N GLY A 107 -8.16 18.16 0.20
CA GLY A 107 -9.44 18.20 -0.50
C GLY A 107 -10.12 16.83 -0.55
N PHE A 108 -9.35 15.78 -0.85
CA PHE A 108 -9.82 14.40 -0.85
C PHE A 108 -10.20 13.95 0.57
N ALA A 109 -9.34 14.21 1.57
CA ALA A 109 -9.60 13.88 2.97
C ALA A 109 -10.91 14.52 3.46
N ARG A 110 -11.12 15.82 3.16
CA ARG A 110 -12.37 16.54 3.48
C ARG A 110 -13.59 15.90 2.82
N GLN A 111 -13.47 15.48 1.56
CA GLN A 111 -14.55 14.80 0.87
C GLN A 111 -14.86 13.45 1.52
N ARG A 112 -13.84 12.66 1.89
CA ARG A 112 -14.02 11.36 2.57
C ARG A 112 -14.68 11.54 3.93
N ALA A 113 -14.23 12.51 4.75
CA ALA A 113 -14.84 12.80 6.04
C ALA A 113 -16.35 13.09 5.91
N ARG A 114 -16.74 13.88 4.92
CA ARG A 114 -18.14 14.18 4.64
C ARG A 114 -18.95 12.95 4.19
N HIS A 115 -18.39 12.15 3.28
CA HIS A 115 -19.07 10.96 2.75
C HIS A 115 -19.26 9.85 3.80
N THR A 116 -18.37 9.79 4.79
CA THR A 116 -18.44 8.81 5.88
C THR A 116 -19.16 9.35 7.12
N ALA A 117 -19.76 10.54 7.03
CA ALA A 117 -20.43 11.23 8.16
C ALA A 117 -19.51 11.33 9.40
N GLY A 118 -18.20 11.50 9.18
CA GLY A 118 -17.21 11.64 10.26
C GLY A 118 -16.59 10.33 10.75
N ALA A 119 -17.01 9.16 10.24
CA ALA A 119 -16.35 7.90 10.59
C ALA A 119 -14.87 7.87 10.15
N PHE A 120 -14.50 8.59 9.10
CA PHE A 120 -13.14 9.01 8.82
C PHE A 120 -13.04 10.52 9.03
N ASP A 121 -12.11 10.99 9.85
CA ASP A 121 -11.82 12.41 10.00
C ASP A 121 -10.31 12.67 10.09
N PRO A 122 -9.72 13.49 9.20
CA PRO A 122 -8.30 13.82 9.25
C PRO A 122 -7.95 14.79 10.40
N VAL A 123 -8.92 15.43 11.05
CA VAL A 123 -8.69 16.41 12.15
C VAL A 123 -8.71 15.71 13.52
N LEU A 124 -8.31 14.44 13.58
CA LEU A 124 -8.19 13.66 14.82
C LEU A 124 -6.72 13.51 15.27
N GLY A 125 -5.80 14.33 14.78
CA GLY A 125 -4.36 14.15 14.99
C GLY A 125 -3.91 14.12 16.44
N GLN A 126 -4.61 14.80 17.37
CA GLN A 126 -4.34 14.72 18.81
C GLN A 126 -4.67 13.34 19.39
N LEU A 127 -5.73 12.71 18.89
CA LEU A 127 -6.17 11.39 19.34
C LEU A 127 -5.36 10.28 18.68
N THR A 128 -5.11 10.35 17.37
CA THR A 128 -4.31 9.34 16.66
C THR A 128 -2.85 9.34 17.13
N ALA A 129 -2.35 10.44 17.67
CA ALA A 129 -1.02 10.52 18.29
C ALA A 129 -0.86 9.57 19.50
N GLN A 130 -1.95 9.07 20.07
CA GLN A 130 -1.90 8.06 21.14
C GLN A 130 -1.33 6.71 20.68
N ALA A 131 -1.41 6.42 19.38
CA ALA A 131 -0.79 5.24 18.79
C ALA A 131 0.70 5.42 18.47
N ASP A 132 1.28 6.60 18.75
CA ASP A 132 2.71 6.82 18.51
C ASP A 132 3.56 6.21 19.63
N PRO A 133 4.74 5.70 19.30
CA PRO A 133 5.69 5.23 20.29
C PRO A 133 6.06 6.34 21.30
N GLY A 134 5.97 6.03 22.60
CA GLY A 134 6.34 6.97 23.66
C GLY A 134 5.28 8.04 24.00
N ALA A 135 4.12 8.06 23.31
CA ALA A 135 3.05 8.96 23.69
C ALA A 135 2.49 8.63 25.09
N ALA A 136 2.25 9.65 25.92
CA ALA A 136 1.60 9.46 27.22
C ALA A 136 0.11 9.10 27.03
N PRO A 137 -0.47 8.20 27.85
CA PRO A 137 -1.89 7.92 27.80
C PRO A 137 -2.70 9.18 28.08
N LEU A 138 -3.78 9.40 27.35
CA LEU A 138 -4.76 10.44 27.69
C LEU A 138 -5.72 9.92 28.74
N ASP A 139 -6.03 10.76 29.72
CA ASP A 139 -7.18 10.54 30.58
C ASP A 139 -8.50 10.85 29.84
N ASP A 140 -9.64 10.53 30.49
CA ASP A 140 -10.95 10.74 29.88
C ASP A 140 -11.31 12.23 29.70
N ALA A 141 -10.76 13.11 30.52
CA ALA A 141 -10.99 14.56 30.39
C ALA A 141 -10.21 15.12 29.20
N GLU A 142 -8.96 14.71 29.04
CA GLU A 142 -8.11 15.07 27.90
C GLU A 142 -8.72 14.53 26.59
N ARG A 143 -9.19 13.27 26.60
CA ARG A 143 -9.84 12.66 25.43
C ARG A 143 -11.08 13.44 25.01
N ARG A 144 -11.97 13.77 25.95
CA ARG A 144 -13.15 14.62 25.67
C ARG A 144 -12.74 15.99 25.18
N ARG A 145 -11.71 16.60 25.76
CA ARG A 145 -11.17 17.87 25.31
C ARG A 145 -10.73 17.82 23.86
N TYR A 146 -9.89 16.84 23.48
CA TYR A 146 -9.41 16.75 22.11
C TYR A 146 -10.51 16.40 21.10
N LEU A 147 -11.51 15.61 21.49
CA LEU A 147 -12.70 15.36 20.67
C LEU A 147 -13.47 16.66 20.39
N ALA A 148 -13.64 17.54 21.39
CA ALA A 148 -14.32 18.83 21.23
C ALA A 148 -13.56 19.77 20.26
N HIS A 149 -12.25 19.57 20.06
CA HIS A 149 -11.37 20.35 19.19
C HIS A 149 -10.99 19.56 17.91
N SER A 150 -11.80 18.59 17.51
CA SER A 150 -11.65 17.75 16.32
C SER A 150 -12.83 17.96 15.38
N GLY A 151 -12.69 17.44 14.18
CA GLY A 151 -13.76 17.44 13.19
C GLY A 151 -13.42 18.24 11.95
N ILE A 152 -13.83 17.68 10.79
CA ILE A 152 -13.54 18.24 9.47
C ILE A 152 -14.09 19.64 9.26
N GLY A 153 -15.09 20.07 10.03
CA GLY A 153 -15.62 21.43 10.01
C GLY A 153 -14.60 22.50 10.40
N LEU A 154 -13.54 22.12 11.13
CA LEU A 154 -12.46 23.03 11.54
C LEU A 154 -11.43 23.28 10.42
N LEU A 155 -11.47 22.52 9.32
CA LEU A 155 -10.55 22.68 8.18
C LEU A 155 -11.22 23.49 7.06
N GLU A 156 -10.73 24.68 6.83
CA GLU A 156 -11.06 25.50 5.67
C GLU A 156 -9.99 25.33 4.58
N LEU A 157 -10.42 25.21 3.32
CA LEU A 157 -9.56 25.15 2.14
C LEU A 157 -9.96 26.24 1.13
N GLU A 158 -9.10 27.21 0.93
CA GLU A 158 -9.19 28.25 -0.09
C GLU A 158 -8.48 27.78 -1.37
N ARG A 159 -9.11 26.88 -2.14
CA ARG A 159 -8.48 26.21 -3.28
C ARG A 159 -7.91 27.16 -4.32
N ALA A 160 -8.65 28.25 -4.63
CA ALA A 160 -8.21 29.24 -5.64
C ALA A 160 -6.92 29.98 -5.23
N ARG A 161 -6.63 30.02 -3.92
CA ARG A 161 -5.46 30.69 -3.36
C ARG A 161 -4.37 29.73 -2.88
N GLY A 162 -4.60 28.42 -2.98
CA GLY A 162 -3.68 27.41 -2.45
C GLY A 162 -3.48 27.51 -0.93
N ARG A 163 -4.49 27.93 -0.17
CA ARG A 163 -4.39 28.17 1.28
C ARG A 163 -5.31 27.26 2.08
N ALA A 164 -4.87 26.94 3.29
CA ALA A 164 -5.68 26.22 4.26
C ALA A 164 -5.64 26.92 5.63
N ARG A 165 -6.69 26.75 6.42
CA ARG A 165 -6.80 27.24 7.79
C ARG A 165 -7.41 26.18 8.70
N LEU A 166 -6.86 26.02 9.88
CA LEU A 166 -7.49 25.35 11.00
C LEU A 166 -8.09 26.41 11.93
N HIS A 167 -9.41 26.37 12.14
CA HIS A 167 -10.10 27.40 12.92
C HIS A 167 -9.88 27.27 14.43
N ASP A 168 -9.45 26.11 14.89
CA ASP A 168 -9.25 25.84 16.31
C ASP A 168 -7.74 25.67 16.63
N PRO A 169 -7.20 26.29 17.70
CA PRO A 169 -5.79 26.24 18.04
C PRO A 169 -5.30 24.84 18.47
N LEU A 170 -6.21 23.97 18.91
CA LEU A 170 -5.90 22.60 19.29
C LEU A 170 -6.10 21.59 18.16
N ALA A 171 -6.77 21.99 17.07
CA ALA A 171 -6.98 21.11 15.92
C ALA A 171 -5.64 20.64 15.31
N ARG A 172 -5.53 19.34 15.05
CA ARG A 172 -4.35 18.72 14.43
C ARG A 172 -4.78 17.76 13.33
N LEU A 173 -4.11 17.85 12.20
CA LEU A 173 -4.31 16.94 11.08
C LEU A 173 -3.42 15.70 11.24
N ASP A 174 -4.00 14.54 10.94
CA ASP A 174 -3.29 13.32 10.63
C ASP A 174 -3.77 12.80 9.28
N LEU A 175 -2.87 12.70 8.31
CA LEU A 175 -3.15 12.23 6.96
C LEU A 175 -2.83 10.75 6.76
N GLY A 176 -2.46 10.03 7.83
CA GLY A 176 -2.06 8.62 7.77
C GLY A 176 -3.09 7.71 7.11
N GLY A 177 -4.39 8.02 7.26
CA GLY A 177 -5.49 7.26 6.65
C GLY A 177 -5.73 7.54 5.16
N VAL A 178 -5.12 8.58 4.57
CA VAL A 178 -5.36 8.96 3.16
C VAL A 178 -4.10 9.23 2.35
N ALA A 179 -2.95 9.46 2.97
CA ALA A 179 -1.72 9.87 2.26
C ALA A 179 -0.99 8.71 1.59
N LYS A 180 -1.09 7.49 2.10
CA LYS A 180 -0.27 6.35 1.65
C LYS A 180 -0.51 6.05 0.17
N LEU A 181 -1.74 5.85 -0.26
CA LEU A 181 -2.06 5.53 -1.65
C LEU A 181 -1.62 6.62 -2.65
N PRO A 182 -1.89 7.93 -2.44
CA PRO A 182 -1.36 8.99 -3.29
C PRO A 182 0.17 8.99 -3.40
N ILE A 183 0.88 8.71 -2.30
CA ILE A 183 2.36 8.63 -2.29
C ILE A 183 2.83 7.45 -3.14
N LEU A 184 2.26 6.25 -2.95
CA LEU A 184 2.61 5.07 -3.75
C LEU A 184 2.25 5.27 -5.23
N ALA A 185 1.10 5.91 -5.51
CA ALA A 185 0.66 6.23 -6.87
C ALA A 185 1.62 7.20 -7.58
N ALA A 186 2.22 8.16 -6.87
CA ALA A 186 3.22 9.04 -7.45
C ALA A 186 4.50 8.28 -7.86
N GLY A 187 4.95 7.34 -7.03
CA GLY A 187 6.06 6.44 -7.39
C GLY A 187 5.74 5.58 -8.61
N LEU A 188 4.53 5.01 -8.67
CA LEU A 188 4.06 4.23 -9.81
C LEU A 188 3.98 5.08 -11.09
N HIS A 189 3.44 6.30 -10.97
CA HIS A 189 3.35 7.25 -12.07
C HIS A 189 4.71 7.63 -12.61
N ARG A 190 5.72 7.86 -11.74
CA ARG A 190 7.09 8.16 -12.15
C ARG A 190 7.69 7.04 -13.00
N LEU A 191 7.48 5.78 -12.61
CA LEU A 191 7.95 4.62 -13.37
C LEU A 191 7.22 4.48 -14.72
N THR A 192 5.89 4.66 -14.74
CA THR A 192 5.12 4.58 -15.98
C THR A 192 5.45 5.71 -16.95
N GLN A 193 5.75 6.92 -16.48
CA GLN A 193 6.25 8.01 -17.31
C GLN A 193 7.61 7.72 -17.94
N ALA A 194 8.46 6.94 -17.27
CA ALA A 194 9.72 6.45 -17.82
C ALA A 194 9.52 5.26 -18.79
N GLY A 195 8.28 4.89 -19.15
CA GLY A 195 7.97 3.78 -20.05
C GLY A 195 8.05 2.40 -19.39
N ILE A 196 8.20 2.32 -18.07
CA ILE A 196 8.31 1.05 -17.34
C ILE A 196 6.90 0.55 -17.03
N GLY A 197 6.50 -0.55 -17.68
CA GLY A 197 5.28 -1.29 -17.41
C GLY A 197 5.52 -2.54 -16.56
N GLY A 198 4.44 -3.26 -16.21
CA GLY A 198 4.56 -4.46 -15.39
C GLY A 198 5.12 -4.16 -14.00
N VAL A 199 4.64 -3.10 -13.36
CA VAL A 199 5.09 -2.65 -12.04
C VAL A 199 4.05 -3.00 -10.98
N LEU A 200 4.53 -3.48 -9.84
CA LEU A 200 3.74 -3.60 -8.62
C LEU A 200 4.48 -2.87 -7.49
N ILE A 201 3.78 -1.97 -6.81
CA ILE A 201 4.27 -1.32 -5.58
C ILE A 201 3.43 -1.80 -4.41
N ASN A 202 4.11 -2.28 -3.36
CA ASN A 202 3.47 -2.67 -2.09
C ASN A 202 4.04 -1.81 -0.96
N GLY A 203 3.18 -1.06 -0.30
CA GLY A 203 3.53 -0.23 0.87
C GLY A 203 2.77 -0.69 2.11
N GLY A 204 3.33 -1.67 2.87
CA GLY A 204 2.70 -2.15 4.10
C GLY A 204 1.30 -2.73 3.88
N GLY A 205 1.12 -3.54 2.83
CA GLY A 205 -0.15 -4.18 2.49
C GLY A 205 -1.04 -3.41 1.52
N ASP A 206 -0.79 -2.11 1.28
CA ASP A 206 -1.43 -1.38 0.19
C ASP A 206 -0.67 -1.63 -1.11
N VAL A 207 -1.33 -2.22 -2.09
CA VAL A 207 -0.74 -2.66 -3.35
C VAL A 207 -1.32 -1.90 -4.52
N LEU A 208 -0.45 -1.37 -5.38
CA LEU A 208 -0.82 -0.80 -6.67
C LEU A 208 -0.10 -1.58 -7.77
N ALA A 209 -0.79 -1.84 -8.89
CA ALA A 209 -0.19 -2.57 -10.00
C ALA A 209 -0.57 -1.99 -11.36
N THR A 210 0.34 -2.14 -12.32
CA THR A 210 0.10 -1.95 -13.77
C THR A 210 0.13 -3.28 -14.50
N PRO A 211 -0.48 -3.37 -15.70
CA PRO A 211 -0.52 -4.60 -16.47
C PRO A 211 0.90 -5.09 -16.81
N ARG A 212 1.07 -6.39 -16.81
CA ARG A 212 2.29 -7.07 -17.25
C ARG A 212 2.27 -7.32 -18.76
N ALA A 213 3.42 -7.27 -19.40
CA ALA A 213 3.54 -7.53 -20.85
C ALA A 213 3.16 -8.98 -21.25
N ASP A 214 3.31 -9.93 -20.32
CA ASP A 214 2.95 -11.35 -20.53
C ASP A 214 1.46 -11.63 -20.29
N ALA A 215 0.64 -10.59 -20.05
CA ALA A 215 -0.79 -10.66 -19.74
C ALA A 215 -1.15 -11.58 -18.55
N GLN A 216 -0.17 -11.91 -17.70
CA GLN A 216 -0.42 -12.68 -16.48
C GLN A 216 -0.74 -11.74 -15.32
N PRO A 217 -1.77 -12.01 -14.52
CA PRO A 217 -2.09 -11.18 -13.37
C PRO A 217 -1.01 -11.27 -12.29
N TRP A 218 -0.84 -10.18 -11.56
CA TRP A 218 -0.15 -10.20 -10.29
C TRP A 218 -0.94 -11.04 -9.29
N ARG A 219 -0.26 -11.72 -8.41
CA ARG A 219 -0.90 -12.52 -7.36
C ARG A 219 -0.71 -11.81 -6.02
N VAL A 220 -1.76 -11.17 -5.53
CA VAL A 220 -1.75 -10.41 -4.28
C VAL A 220 -2.32 -11.29 -3.16
N GLY A 221 -1.47 -11.67 -2.21
CA GLY A 221 -1.90 -12.44 -1.03
C GLY A 221 -2.62 -11.55 -0.02
N VAL A 222 -3.81 -11.95 0.40
CA VAL A 222 -4.54 -11.34 1.51
C VAL A 222 -4.22 -12.13 2.77
N ARG A 223 -3.59 -11.48 3.74
CA ARG A 223 -3.14 -12.09 4.99
C ARG A 223 -4.30 -12.28 5.96
N ASP A 224 -4.28 -13.35 6.74
CA ASP A 224 -5.21 -13.55 7.85
C ASP A 224 -4.79 -12.62 9.01
N ALA A 225 -5.72 -11.79 9.48
CA ALA A 225 -5.45 -10.85 10.58
C ALA A 225 -5.22 -11.55 11.92
N CYS A 226 -5.79 -12.75 12.11
CA CYS A 226 -5.65 -13.55 13.32
C CYS A 226 -4.45 -14.50 13.27
N GLN A 227 -4.03 -14.91 12.06
CA GLN A 227 -2.90 -15.80 11.82
C GLN A 227 -2.03 -15.23 10.69
N PRO A 228 -1.12 -14.28 10.98
CA PRO A 228 -0.37 -13.51 9.95
C PRO A 228 0.48 -14.34 8.99
N GLU A 229 0.86 -15.56 9.39
CA GLU A 229 1.59 -16.51 8.53
C GLU A 229 0.70 -17.15 7.47
N ARG A 230 -0.63 -17.06 7.62
CA ARG A 230 -1.60 -17.67 6.73
C ARG A 230 -2.17 -16.66 5.76
N LEU A 231 -2.37 -17.07 4.52
CA LEU A 231 -3.16 -16.31 3.55
C LEU A 231 -4.63 -16.78 3.60
N LEU A 232 -5.54 -15.82 3.70
CA LEU A 232 -6.98 -16.05 3.51
C LEU A 232 -7.29 -16.38 2.06
N THR A 233 -6.67 -15.65 1.14
CA THR A 233 -6.86 -15.82 -0.29
C THR A 233 -5.72 -15.19 -1.07
N VAL A 234 -5.68 -15.47 -2.38
CA VAL A 234 -4.79 -14.80 -3.33
C VAL A 234 -5.65 -14.17 -4.43
N LEU A 235 -5.61 -12.85 -4.54
CA LEU A 235 -6.35 -12.10 -5.54
C LEU A 235 -5.52 -11.98 -6.82
N PRO A 236 -6.07 -12.31 -7.99
CA PRO A 236 -5.47 -11.91 -9.25
C PRO A 236 -5.69 -10.41 -9.47
N LEU A 237 -4.65 -9.68 -9.87
CA LEU A 237 -4.69 -8.24 -10.11
C LEU A 237 -3.95 -7.92 -11.41
N ASP A 238 -4.67 -7.57 -12.45
CA ASP A 238 -4.06 -7.12 -13.71
C ASP A 238 -3.56 -5.69 -13.57
N GLN A 239 -4.43 -4.81 -13.07
CA GLN A 239 -4.14 -3.41 -12.76
C GLN A 239 -5.08 -2.90 -11.67
N GLY A 240 -4.65 -1.87 -10.97
CA GLY A 240 -5.48 -1.20 -9.95
C GLY A 240 -4.89 -1.28 -8.56
N VAL A 241 -5.74 -1.30 -7.55
CA VAL A 241 -5.36 -1.14 -6.15
C VAL A 241 -6.01 -2.23 -5.30
N VAL A 242 -5.23 -2.82 -4.41
CA VAL A 242 -5.73 -3.61 -3.27
C VAL A 242 -5.22 -2.91 -2.01
N ALA A 243 -6.12 -2.47 -1.15
CA ALA A 243 -5.78 -1.84 0.12
C ALA A 243 -6.51 -2.54 1.27
N SER A 244 -5.86 -2.64 2.41
CA SER A 244 -6.43 -3.20 3.62
C SER A 244 -6.22 -2.27 4.79
N SER A 245 -7.27 -2.10 5.60
CA SER A 245 -7.17 -1.42 6.89
C SER A 245 -7.19 -2.45 8.01
N GLY A 246 -6.32 -2.27 9.00
CA GLY A 246 -6.22 -3.17 10.15
C GLY A 246 -5.50 -2.52 11.32
N ASP A 247 -5.76 -3.05 12.50
CA ASP A 247 -5.17 -2.64 13.77
C ASP A 247 -3.86 -3.39 14.12
N TYR A 248 -3.49 -4.37 13.31
CA TYR A 248 -2.40 -5.30 13.58
C TYR A 248 -1.03 -4.84 13.06
N GLU A 249 -0.98 -3.91 12.12
CA GLU A 249 0.28 -3.41 11.54
C GLU A 249 0.87 -2.22 12.32
N ARG A 250 0.00 -1.33 12.84
CA ARG A 250 0.41 -0.11 13.52
C ARG A 250 -0.31 0.04 14.86
N PHE A 251 0.34 -0.40 15.92
CA PHE A 251 -0.16 -0.30 17.30
C PHE A 251 1.00 -0.16 18.29
N VAL A 252 0.69 0.30 19.49
CA VAL A 252 1.56 0.20 20.66
C VAL A 252 0.85 -0.62 21.73
N THR A 253 1.62 -1.38 22.53
CA THR A 253 1.05 -2.14 23.65
C THR A 253 1.22 -1.34 24.93
N ARG A 254 0.11 -1.07 25.64
CA ARG A 254 0.08 -0.38 26.93
C ARG A 254 -0.74 -1.18 27.92
N ALA A 255 -0.20 -1.45 29.09
CA ALA A 255 -0.87 -2.26 30.12
C ALA A 255 -1.55 -3.53 29.58
N GLY A 256 -0.89 -4.20 28.62
CA GLY A 256 -1.41 -5.42 27.98
C GLY A 256 -2.48 -5.20 26.92
N GLN A 257 -2.90 -3.97 26.66
CA GLN A 257 -3.87 -3.62 25.63
C GLN A 257 -3.21 -3.03 24.39
N ARG A 258 -3.74 -3.33 23.21
CA ARG A 258 -3.34 -2.68 21.96
C ARG A 258 -3.98 -1.30 21.87
N VAL A 259 -3.15 -0.29 21.61
CA VAL A 259 -3.59 1.06 21.25
C VAL A 259 -3.21 1.29 19.80
N HIS A 260 -4.18 1.42 18.92
CA HIS A 260 -4.01 1.57 17.48
C HIS A 260 -4.60 2.89 16.99
N HIS A 261 -4.33 3.22 15.72
CA HIS A 261 -4.74 4.48 15.09
C HIS A 261 -6.20 4.50 14.61
N ILE A 262 -6.90 3.37 14.67
CA ILE A 262 -8.35 3.28 14.41
C ILE A 262 -9.03 3.54 15.73
N ILE A 263 -9.85 4.57 15.80
CA ILE A 263 -10.52 5.07 17.02
C ILE A 263 -12.03 4.86 16.83
N ASP A 264 -12.66 4.23 17.84
CA ASP A 264 -14.12 4.04 17.94
C ASP A 264 -14.76 5.21 18.68
#